data_c7154fd2ec529e3cdd0abf80625b82c0
#
_entry.id   c7154fd2ec529e3cdd0abf80625b82c0
#
_cell.length_a   1.000
_cell.length_b   1.000
_cell.length_c   1.000
_cell.angle_alpha   90.00
_cell.angle_beta   90.00
_cell.angle_gamma   90.00
#
_symmetry.space_group_name_H-M   'P 1'
#
loop_
_entity.id
_entity.type
_entity.pdbx_description
1 polymer ?
#
loop_
_entity_poly.entity_id
_entity_poly.type
_entity_poly.pdbx_seq_one_letter_code
_entity_poly.pdbx_strand_id
1 'polypeptide(L)'
;MNGEASEIIDAEGMTVTPGFVDIHTHLDAQIGWDPQMTPICWHGVTTALIGNCGLTFAPCKPDDVEILAGMMETVEDIPKQAILSGLPWNWEHYGQYLDMLEELKPSLNVAGLVGHCAVRYYVMGDRSFDEQATEAEKQQMAEIVQKAIEDGAVGFSTNRYEPHKAPDGRSIPGTFAECSELVEIAKVVGPRDGLMQLVGADAEVMKSVAETEGSRVLFSYGCSGEEGSGTKAAMHLDEMNTEGRNITGTSHTRGSGYMFGLQAGLPIQGPTWDILREKDFDGRLKAINDETFCEALVAEAREPKSCQIPLQKVYFLGLEDTPDHNSSQNLIELSKSASEHWSETFLRLTKDSQGRGLFNWRMFSTNLKEQGDLFSSENLIPGLGDVGAHVSQIMDGGWASFILSH
;
A
#
# COMPACT_ATOMS: atom_id res chain seq x y z
N MET A 1 25.49 -35.71 3.21
CA MET A 1 25.47 -35.52 1.75
C MET A 1 26.85 -34.97 1.35
N ASN A 2 27.66 -35.73 0.61
CA ASN A 2 28.93 -35.23 0.07
C ASN A 2 28.65 -34.81 -1.39
N GLY A 3 28.14 -33.60 -1.56
CA GLY A 3 27.95 -33.00 -2.89
C GLY A 3 28.96 -31.87 -3.08
N GLU A 4 29.48 -31.72 -4.29
CA GLU A 4 30.24 -30.54 -4.66
C GLU A 4 29.26 -29.35 -4.76
N ALA A 5 29.53 -28.24 -4.06
CA ALA A 5 28.76 -27.00 -4.15
C ALA A 5 29.54 -26.04 -5.04
N SER A 6 28.78 -25.28 -5.87
CA SER A 6 29.36 -24.19 -6.68
C SER A 6 29.78 -22.99 -5.82
N GLU A 7 29.14 -22.83 -4.66
CA GLU A 7 29.41 -21.78 -3.68
C GLU A 7 29.11 -22.29 -2.28
N ILE A 8 29.90 -21.85 -1.31
CA ILE A 8 29.73 -22.15 0.10
C ILE A 8 29.62 -20.82 0.84
N ILE A 9 28.47 -20.60 1.52
CA ILE A 9 28.27 -19.45 2.39
C ILE A 9 28.47 -19.89 3.83
N ASP A 10 29.41 -19.25 4.52
CA ASP A 10 29.61 -19.45 5.95
C ASP A 10 28.55 -18.67 6.73
N ALA A 11 27.70 -19.40 7.41
CA ALA A 11 26.61 -18.83 8.23
C ALA A 11 26.86 -19.06 9.73
N GLU A 12 28.10 -19.24 10.17
CA GLU A 12 28.40 -19.45 11.59
C GLU A 12 27.96 -18.28 12.44
N GLY A 13 27.13 -18.54 13.45
CA GLY A 13 26.50 -17.53 14.32
C GLY A 13 25.28 -16.81 13.73
N MET A 14 24.86 -17.16 12.51
CA MET A 14 23.67 -16.61 11.87
C MET A 14 22.52 -17.64 11.82
N THR A 15 21.30 -17.15 11.74
CA THR A 15 20.13 -18.00 11.48
C THR A 15 19.78 -17.95 9.99
N VAL A 16 19.70 -19.12 9.36
CA VAL A 16 19.25 -19.24 7.97
C VAL A 16 17.75 -19.52 7.97
N THR A 17 16.97 -18.65 7.34
CA THR A 17 15.51 -18.76 7.24
C THR A 17 15.08 -18.87 5.78
N PRO A 18 13.84 -19.34 5.51
CA PRO A 18 13.20 -19.10 4.22
C PRO A 18 13.12 -17.60 3.94
N GLY A 19 13.07 -17.21 2.66
CA GLY A 19 12.79 -15.81 2.30
C GLY A 19 11.38 -15.40 2.69
N PHE A 20 11.20 -14.11 2.94
CA PHE A 20 9.89 -13.55 3.27
C PHE A 20 8.97 -13.53 2.04
N VAL A 21 7.66 -13.62 2.30
CA VAL A 21 6.60 -13.40 1.31
C VAL A 21 5.93 -12.08 1.62
N ASP A 22 6.05 -11.10 0.73
CA ASP A 22 5.31 -9.84 0.85
C ASP A 22 3.94 -10.01 0.19
N ILE A 23 2.90 -9.99 1.03
CA ILE A 23 1.53 -10.34 0.63
C ILE A 23 0.68 -9.13 0.21
N HIS A 24 1.25 -7.93 0.24
CA HIS A 24 0.54 -6.73 -0.17
C HIS A 24 1.50 -5.71 -0.79
N THR A 25 1.60 -5.75 -2.11
CA THR A 25 2.46 -4.85 -2.89
C THR A 25 1.70 -4.33 -4.11
N HIS A 26 2.20 -3.24 -4.70
CA HIS A 26 1.76 -2.64 -5.95
C HIS A 26 2.91 -2.57 -6.96
N LEU A 27 3.71 -3.62 -7.00
CA LEU A 27 4.86 -3.75 -7.90
C LEU A 27 4.46 -4.06 -9.35
N ASP A 28 3.17 -4.13 -9.64
CA ASP A 28 2.57 -4.44 -10.94
C ASP A 28 3.15 -3.62 -12.10
N ALA A 29 3.44 -2.34 -11.85
CA ALA A 29 4.06 -1.46 -12.83
C ALA A 29 5.60 -1.43 -12.70
N GLN A 30 6.10 -1.34 -11.46
CA GLN A 30 7.54 -1.21 -11.18
C GLN A 30 8.36 -2.35 -11.76
N ILE A 31 7.83 -3.55 -11.78
CA ILE A 31 8.48 -4.74 -12.36
C ILE A 31 8.94 -4.51 -13.81
N GLY A 32 8.26 -3.64 -14.56
CA GLY A 32 8.60 -3.32 -15.95
C GLY A 32 9.89 -2.52 -16.12
N TRP A 33 10.30 -1.72 -15.13
CA TRP A 33 11.55 -0.94 -15.17
C TRP A 33 12.54 -1.32 -14.07
N ASP A 34 12.09 -2.02 -13.03
CA ASP A 34 12.92 -2.54 -11.96
C ASP A 34 12.59 -4.02 -11.68
N PRO A 35 13.11 -4.94 -12.50
CA PRO A 35 12.87 -6.37 -12.30
C PRO A 35 13.54 -6.92 -11.04
N GLN A 36 14.38 -6.16 -10.34
CA GLN A 36 14.91 -6.52 -9.02
C GLN A 36 13.87 -6.31 -7.92
N MET A 37 12.80 -5.54 -8.19
CA MET A 37 11.72 -5.24 -7.26
C MET A 37 12.25 -4.62 -5.96
N THR A 38 13.07 -3.57 -6.12
CA THR A 38 13.63 -2.84 -4.97
C THR A 38 12.54 -2.00 -4.26
N PRO A 39 12.66 -1.74 -2.97
CA PRO A 39 13.72 -2.16 -2.06
C PRO A 39 13.45 -3.50 -1.34
N ILE A 40 12.32 -4.20 -1.59
CA ILE A 40 11.93 -5.38 -0.81
C ILE A 40 12.93 -6.53 -0.91
N CYS A 41 13.59 -6.70 -2.05
CA CYS A 41 14.64 -7.69 -2.24
C CYS A 41 15.83 -7.49 -1.26
N TRP A 42 16.10 -6.25 -0.85
CA TRP A 42 17.17 -5.95 0.13
C TRP A 42 16.81 -6.34 1.56
N HIS A 43 15.53 -6.57 1.84
CA HIS A 43 15.00 -6.94 3.15
C HIS A 43 14.69 -8.44 3.27
N GLY A 44 15.18 -9.25 2.33
CA GLY A 44 15.03 -10.70 2.36
C GLY A 44 13.68 -11.21 1.85
N VAL A 45 12.89 -10.38 1.20
CA VAL A 45 11.70 -10.82 0.47
C VAL A 45 12.13 -11.59 -0.77
N THR A 46 11.55 -12.77 -0.98
CA THR A 46 11.82 -13.64 -2.13
C THR A 46 10.58 -13.94 -2.96
N THR A 47 9.41 -13.54 -2.46
CA THR A 47 8.12 -13.69 -3.17
C THR A 47 7.26 -12.46 -2.90
N ALA A 48 6.71 -11.86 -3.94
CA ALA A 48 5.79 -10.73 -3.86
C ALA A 48 4.42 -11.09 -4.43
N LEU A 49 3.35 -10.69 -3.72
CA LEU A 49 1.98 -10.75 -4.20
C LEU A 49 1.60 -9.40 -4.80
N ILE A 50 1.29 -9.39 -6.10
CA ILE A 50 0.85 -8.21 -6.85
C ILE A 50 -0.66 -8.27 -7.14
N GLY A 51 -1.22 -7.18 -7.65
CA GLY A 51 -2.65 -7.11 -7.98
C GLY A 51 -3.53 -6.88 -6.76
N ASN A 52 -3.02 -6.26 -5.71
CA ASN A 52 -3.78 -5.93 -4.51
C ASN A 52 -4.78 -4.78 -4.75
N CYS A 53 -5.63 -4.51 -3.78
CA CYS A 53 -6.57 -3.38 -3.77
C CYS A 53 -7.53 -3.33 -4.97
N GLY A 54 -7.75 -4.44 -5.67
CA GLY A 54 -8.58 -4.49 -6.87
C GLY A 54 -7.96 -3.84 -8.10
N LEU A 55 -6.71 -3.41 -8.03
CA LEU A 55 -5.98 -2.71 -9.09
C LEU A 55 -5.00 -3.66 -9.78
N THR A 56 -5.22 -3.90 -11.06
CA THR A 56 -4.32 -4.68 -11.93
C THR A 56 -4.39 -4.17 -13.36
N PHE A 57 -3.48 -4.65 -14.19
CA PHE A 57 -3.43 -4.31 -15.61
C PHE A 57 -4.05 -5.41 -16.52
N ALA A 58 -4.69 -6.42 -15.94
CA ALA A 58 -5.35 -7.49 -16.70
C ALA A 58 -6.64 -7.97 -15.98
N PRO A 59 -7.74 -8.22 -16.76
CA PRO A 59 -7.83 -8.12 -18.22
C PRO A 59 -7.84 -6.66 -18.70
N CYS A 60 -7.35 -6.39 -19.92
CA CYS A 60 -7.27 -5.06 -20.48
C CYS A 60 -7.47 -5.09 -22.00
N LYS A 61 -8.51 -4.41 -22.53
CA LYS A 61 -8.62 -4.20 -23.96
C LYS A 61 -7.59 -3.18 -24.43
N PRO A 62 -7.10 -3.24 -25.67
CA PRO A 62 -6.09 -2.30 -26.17
C PRO A 62 -6.46 -0.82 -26.01
N ASP A 63 -7.75 -0.48 -26.11
CA ASP A 63 -8.24 0.88 -25.96
C ASP A 63 -8.40 1.35 -24.50
N ASP A 64 -8.29 0.44 -23.52
CA ASP A 64 -8.56 0.68 -22.12
C ASP A 64 -7.28 0.91 -21.27
N VAL A 65 -6.11 0.79 -21.88
CA VAL A 65 -4.79 0.91 -21.23
C VAL A 65 -4.66 2.19 -20.41
N GLU A 66 -5.04 3.32 -20.99
CA GLU A 66 -4.94 4.62 -20.31
C GLU A 66 -5.86 4.76 -19.10
N ILE A 67 -6.99 4.05 -19.09
CA ILE A 67 -7.94 4.06 -17.98
C ILE A 67 -7.36 3.29 -16.79
N LEU A 68 -6.82 2.07 -17.04
CA LEU A 68 -6.21 1.28 -15.96
C LEU A 68 -4.97 1.96 -15.40
N ALA A 69 -4.09 2.50 -16.26
CA ALA A 69 -2.93 3.26 -15.82
C ALA A 69 -3.31 4.53 -15.04
N GLY A 70 -4.39 5.20 -15.44
CA GLY A 70 -4.91 6.38 -14.74
C GLY A 70 -5.48 6.04 -13.36
N MET A 71 -6.19 4.92 -13.21
CA MET A 71 -6.66 4.47 -11.90
C MET A 71 -5.49 4.14 -10.96
N MET A 72 -4.46 3.46 -11.46
CA MET A 72 -3.26 3.18 -10.69
C MET A 72 -2.53 4.46 -10.27
N GLU A 73 -2.45 5.48 -11.15
CA GLU A 73 -1.85 6.77 -10.82
C GLU A 73 -2.56 7.47 -9.66
N THR A 74 -3.90 7.53 -9.72
CA THR A 74 -4.66 8.28 -8.71
C THR A 74 -4.81 7.57 -7.39
N VAL A 75 -4.78 6.24 -7.37
CA VAL A 75 -4.91 5.44 -6.16
C VAL A 75 -3.55 5.19 -5.51
N GLU A 76 -2.55 4.81 -6.31
CA GLU A 76 -1.26 4.36 -5.80
C GLU A 76 -0.14 5.40 -5.98
N ASP A 77 -0.46 6.59 -6.50
CA ASP A 77 0.49 7.70 -6.67
C ASP A 77 1.72 7.30 -7.53
N ILE A 78 1.49 6.46 -8.54
CA ILE A 78 2.50 6.07 -9.52
C ILE A 78 2.28 6.87 -10.80
N PRO A 79 3.24 7.67 -11.29
CA PRO A 79 3.03 8.49 -12.46
C PRO A 79 2.55 7.67 -13.68
N LYS A 80 1.39 7.98 -14.23
CA LYS A 80 0.77 7.29 -15.38
C LYS A 80 1.76 7.12 -16.54
N GLN A 81 2.55 8.15 -16.82
CA GLN A 81 3.55 8.11 -17.90
C GLN A 81 4.64 7.05 -17.65
N ALA A 82 5.04 6.84 -16.39
CA ALA A 82 5.97 5.78 -16.03
C ALA A 82 5.35 4.39 -16.27
N ILE A 83 4.08 4.21 -15.88
CA ILE A 83 3.32 2.99 -16.10
C ILE A 83 3.22 2.67 -17.61
N LEU A 84 2.78 3.65 -18.40
CA LEU A 84 2.60 3.49 -19.85
C LEU A 84 3.91 3.19 -20.58
N SER A 85 5.03 3.76 -20.12
CA SER A 85 6.35 3.54 -20.74
C SER A 85 7.06 2.30 -20.23
N GLY A 86 6.75 1.88 -19.01
CA GLY A 86 7.45 0.79 -18.31
C GLY A 86 6.96 -0.60 -18.69
N LEU A 87 5.74 -0.72 -19.20
CA LEU A 87 5.13 -2.00 -19.55
C LEU A 87 4.88 -2.10 -21.06
N PRO A 88 4.99 -3.30 -21.67
CA PRO A 88 4.83 -3.48 -23.11
C PRO A 88 3.37 -3.50 -23.60
N TRP A 89 2.39 -3.67 -22.70
CA TRP A 89 0.95 -3.68 -22.97
C TRP A 89 0.54 -4.60 -24.14
N ASN A 90 1.14 -5.80 -24.21
CA ASN A 90 0.95 -6.79 -25.27
C ASN A 90 0.02 -7.95 -24.88
N TRP A 91 -0.84 -7.76 -23.90
CA TRP A 91 -1.80 -8.72 -23.38
C TRP A 91 -3.22 -8.15 -23.42
N GLU A 92 -4.21 -9.04 -23.40
CA GLU A 92 -5.62 -8.73 -23.16
C GLU A 92 -6.15 -9.53 -21.97
N HIS A 93 -5.72 -10.78 -21.81
CA HIS A 93 -6.18 -11.69 -20.78
C HIS A 93 -5.09 -11.95 -19.72
N TYR A 94 -5.51 -12.41 -18.54
CA TYR A 94 -4.62 -12.57 -17.39
C TYR A 94 -3.47 -13.55 -17.66
N GLY A 95 -3.72 -14.66 -18.37
CA GLY A 95 -2.66 -15.60 -18.77
C GLY A 95 -1.54 -14.95 -19.58
N GLN A 96 -1.91 -14.11 -20.55
CA GLN A 96 -0.93 -13.35 -21.34
C GLN A 96 -0.16 -12.33 -20.48
N TYR A 97 -0.82 -11.75 -19.48
CA TYR A 97 -0.15 -10.87 -18.50
C TYR A 97 0.89 -11.65 -17.68
N LEU A 98 0.58 -12.87 -17.24
CA LEU A 98 1.54 -13.75 -16.56
C LEU A 98 2.72 -14.13 -17.48
N ASP A 99 2.48 -14.44 -18.73
CA ASP A 99 3.52 -14.71 -19.74
C ASP A 99 4.47 -13.51 -19.87
N MET A 100 3.92 -12.29 -19.93
CA MET A 100 4.70 -11.04 -19.96
C MET A 100 5.55 -10.87 -18.70
N LEU A 101 5.00 -11.13 -17.52
CA LEU A 101 5.75 -11.06 -16.26
C LEU A 101 6.93 -12.06 -16.25
N GLU A 102 6.73 -13.26 -16.79
CA GLU A 102 7.79 -14.25 -16.91
C GLU A 102 8.89 -13.80 -17.89
N GLU A 103 8.53 -13.13 -18.99
CA GLU A 103 9.48 -12.54 -19.94
C GLU A 103 10.35 -11.44 -19.33
N LEU A 104 9.83 -10.67 -18.37
CA LEU A 104 10.59 -9.63 -17.65
C LEU A 104 11.66 -10.21 -16.72
N LYS A 105 11.59 -11.50 -16.39
CA LYS A 105 12.55 -12.23 -15.54
C LYS A 105 12.80 -11.54 -14.19
N PRO A 106 11.78 -11.33 -13.37
CA PRO A 106 11.94 -10.71 -12.07
C PRO A 106 12.91 -11.51 -11.20
N SER A 107 13.62 -10.82 -10.32
CA SER A 107 14.56 -11.43 -9.36
C SER A 107 13.85 -12.15 -8.20
N LEU A 108 12.58 -11.84 -7.97
CA LEU A 108 11.74 -12.49 -6.96
C LEU A 108 10.68 -13.34 -7.63
N ASN A 109 10.15 -14.32 -6.89
CA ASN A 109 8.93 -14.98 -7.31
C ASN A 109 7.77 -13.99 -7.26
N VAL A 110 6.88 -14.07 -8.24
CA VAL A 110 5.69 -13.22 -8.34
C VAL A 110 4.46 -14.10 -8.33
N ALA A 111 3.51 -13.77 -7.45
CA ALA A 111 2.16 -14.32 -7.46
C ALA A 111 1.18 -13.16 -7.73
N GLY A 112 0.16 -13.39 -8.52
CA GLY A 112 -0.74 -12.31 -8.94
C GLY A 112 -2.20 -12.57 -8.60
N LEU A 113 -2.89 -11.53 -8.12
CA LEU A 113 -4.34 -11.48 -7.96
C LEU A 113 -4.98 -10.82 -9.17
N VAL A 114 -6.18 -11.27 -9.53
CA VAL A 114 -7.00 -10.59 -10.55
C VAL A 114 -7.75 -9.44 -9.90
N GLY A 115 -7.57 -8.23 -10.39
CA GLY A 115 -8.16 -7.03 -9.80
C GLY A 115 -9.58 -6.75 -10.25
N HIS A 116 -10.45 -6.43 -9.31
CA HIS A 116 -11.87 -6.15 -9.55
C HIS A 116 -12.08 -4.97 -10.51
N CYS A 117 -11.27 -3.91 -10.38
CA CYS A 117 -11.37 -2.74 -11.26
C CYS A 117 -11.20 -3.12 -12.73
N ALA A 118 -10.18 -3.92 -13.03
CA ALA A 118 -9.90 -4.36 -14.39
C ALA A 118 -11.01 -5.28 -14.93
N VAL A 119 -11.44 -6.28 -14.15
CA VAL A 119 -12.50 -7.23 -14.54
C VAL A 119 -13.82 -6.50 -14.79
N ARG A 120 -14.20 -5.61 -13.85
CA ARG A 120 -15.47 -4.89 -13.93
C ARG A 120 -15.47 -3.89 -15.08
N TYR A 121 -14.36 -3.18 -15.29
CA TYR A 121 -14.24 -2.27 -16.43
C TYR A 121 -14.22 -3.03 -17.78
N TYR A 122 -13.56 -4.17 -17.85
CA TYR A 122 -13.52 -5.02 -19.04
C TYR A 122 -14.91 -5.47 -19.48
N VAL A 123 -15.79 -5.82 -18.53
CA VAL A 123 -17.16 -6.29 -18.79
C VAL A 123 -18.14 -5.15 -19.05
N MET A 124 -18.10 -4.11 -18.24
CA MET A 124 -19.14 -3.05 -18.20
C MET A 124 -18.70 -1.74 -18.86
N GLY A 125 -17.39 -1.56 -19.14
CA GLY A 125 -16.86 -0.29 -19.61
C GLY A 125 -17.11 0.86 -18.62
N ASP A 126 -17.43 2.04 -19.10
CA ASP A 126 -17.66 3.24 -18.27
C ASP A 126 -18.80 3.07 -17.24
N ARG A 127 -19.77 2.22 -17.50
CA ARG A 127 -20.86 1.87 -16.55
C ARG A 127 -20.34 1.27 -15.25
N SER A 128 -19.12 0.69 -15.27
CA SER A 128 -18.50 0.04 -14.11
C SER A 128 -18.29 0.96 -12.92
N PHE A 129 -18.22 2.26 -13.13
CA PHE A 129 -18.03 3.26 -12.08
C PHE A 129 -19.32 3.54 -11.28
N ASP A 130 -20.47 3.62 -11.95
CA ASP A 130 -21.67 4.22 -11.37
C ASP A 130 -22.89 3.27 -11.36
N GLU A 131 -22.86 2.16 -12.10
CA GLU A 131 -23.99 1.25 -12.22
C GLU A 131 -23.72 -0.11 -11.55
N GLN A 132 -24.76 -0.78 -11.09
CA GLN A 132 -24.67 -2.16 -10.64
C GLN A 132 -24.62 -3.12 -11.83
N ALA A 133 -23.89 -4.22 -11.66
CA ALA A 133 -23.81 -5.25 -12.67
C ALA A 133 -25.12 -6.07 -12.73
N THR A 134 -25.55 -6.41 -13.92
CA THR A 134 -26.61 -7.40 -14.14
C THR A 134 -26.11 -8.80 -13.77
N GLU A 135 -27.04 -9.74 -13.56
CA GLU A 135 -26.68 -11.13 -13.27
C GLU A 135 -25.81 -11.76 -14.37
N ALA A 136 -26.04 -11.40 -15.64
CA ALA A 136 -25.22 -11.86 -16.75
C ALA A 136 -23.80 -11.28 -16.70
N GLU A 137 -23.65 -10.02 -16.31
CA GLU A 137 -22.32 -9.38 -16.14
C GLU A 137 -21.57 -9.95 -14.94
N LYS A 138 -22.25 -10.22 -13.81
CA LYS A 138 -21.67 -10.90 -12.65
C LYS A 138 -21.14 -12.28 -13.03
N GLN A 139 -21.92 -13.06 -13.79
CA GLN A 139 -21.49 -14.34 -14.29
C GLN A 139 -20.28 -14.22 -15.23
N GLN A 140 -20.31 -13.27 -16.16
CA GLN A 140 -19.19 -13.03 -17.08
C GLN A 140 -17.90 -12.65 -16.31
N MET A 141 -17.99 -11.80 -15.27
CA MET A 141 -16.87 -11.48 -14.40
C MET A 141 -16.33 -12.72 -13.68
N ALA A 142 -17.21 -13.57 -13.15
CA ALA A 142 -16.82 -14.81 -12.50
C ALA A 142 -16.12 -15.77 -13.48
N GLU A 143 -16.59 -15.90 -14.72
CA GLU A 143 -15.94 -16.72 -15.76
C GLU A 143 -14.53 -16.20 -16.13
N ILE A 144 -14.34 -14.88 -16.22
CA ILE A 144 -13.04 -14.25 -16.44
C ILE A 144 -12.09 -14.56 -15.29
N VAL A 145 -12.54 -14.40 -14.05
CA VAL A 145 -11.73 -14.68 -12.85
C VAL A 145 -11.39 -16.17 -12.76
N GLN A 146 -12.36 -17.05 -13.03
CA GLN A 146 -12.13 -18.49 -13.09
C GLN A 146 -11.01 -18.83 -14.08
N LYS A 147 -11.11 -18.30 -15.30
CA LYS A 147 -10.11 -18.54 -16.35
C LYS A 147 -8.73 -18.01 -15.94
N ALA A 148 -8.68 -16.85 -15.31
CA ALA A 148 -7.43 -16.28 -14.82
C ALA A 148 -6.75 -17.16 -13.75
N ILE A 149 -7.53 -17.76 -12.84
CA ILE A 149 -6.99 -18.72 -11.85
C ILE A 149 -6.51 -20.00 -12.55
N GLU A 150 -7.24 -20.50 -13.53
CA GLU A 150 -6.80 -21.65 -14.34
C GLU A 150 -5.51 -21.36 -15.11
N ASP A 151 -5.26 -20.10 -15.46
CA ASP A 151 -4.02 -19.64 -16.10
C ASP A 151 -2.88 -19.37 -15.11
N GLY A 152 -3.12 -19.38 -13.80
CA GLY A 152 -2.08 -19.25 -12.77
C GLY A 152 -2.24 -18.10 -11.80
N ALA A 153 -3.32 -17.30 -11.86
CA ALA A 153 -3.63 -16.34 -10.81
C ALA A 153 -3.87 -17.05 -9.47
N VAL A 154 -3.41 -16.47 -8.38
CA VAL A 154 -3.59 -17.06 -7.05
C VAL A 154 -4.88 -16.63 -6.34
N GLY A 155 -5.68 -15.79 -6.98
CA GLY A 155 -6.95 -15.34 -6.44
C GLY A 155 -7.45 -14.04 -7.06
N PHE A 156 -8.29 -13.37 -6.33
CA PHE A 156 -8.99 -12.14 -6.73
C PHE A 156 -8.83 -11.07 -5.66
N SER A 157 -8.76 -9.80 -6.06
CA SER A 157 -8.71 -8.66 -5.14
C SER A 157 -9.82 -7.65 -5.42
N THR A 158 -10.33 -7.03 -4.36
CA THR A 158 -11.33 -5.96 -4.46
C THR A 158 -11.07 -4.86 -3.45
N ASN A 159 -11.55 -3.66 -3.79
CA ASN A 159 -11.43 -2.47 -2.96
C ASN A 159 -12.79 -1.83 -2.75
N ARG A 160 -13.15 -1.60 -1.49
CA ARG A 160 -14.36 -0.88 -1.06
C ARG A 160 -14.03 0.38 -0.25
N TYR A 161 -12.77 0.82 -0.30
CA TYR A 161 -12.31 2.03 0.38
C TYR A 161 -12.64 3.26 -0.45
N GLU A 162 -13.66 4.00 -0.03
CA GLU A 162 -14.26 5.12 -0.76
C GLU A 162 -13.27 6.25 -1.14
N PRO A 163 -12.21 6.55 -0.36
CA PRO A 163 -11.22 7.55 -0.76
C PRO A 163 -10.43 7.23 -2.02
N HIS A 164 -10.40 5.97 -2.47
CA HIS A 164 -9.78 5.61 -3.74
C HIS A 164 -10.64 6.09 -4.92
N LYS A 165 -10.08 6.99 -5.71
CA LYS A 165 -10.79 7.67 -6.80
C LYS A 165 -10.12 7.45 -8.14
N ALA A 166 -10.92 7.40 -9.18
CA ALA A 166 -10.47 7.47 -10.56
C ALA A 166 -10.03 8.91 -10.92
N PRO A 167 -9.31 9.12 -12.03
CA PRO A 167 -8.82 10.44 -12.44
C PRO A 167 -9.92 11.52 -12.57
N ASP A 168 -11.14 11.11 -12.85
CA ASP A 168 -12.31 12.00 -12.99
C ASP A 168 -13.04 12.28 -11.66
N GLY A 169 -12.56 11.70 -10.54
CA GLY A 169 -13.10 11.87 -9.19
C GLY A 169 -14.20 10.89 -8.81
N ARG A 170 -14.67 10.04 -9.73
CA ARG A 170 -15.57 8.92 -9.38
C ARG A 170 -14.85 7.90 -8.50
N SER A 171 -15.58 7.11 -7.73
CA SER A 171 -15.01 5.96 -7.04
C SER A 171 -14.55 4.91 -8.06
N ILE A 172 -13.45 4.21 -7.77
CA ILE A 172 -12.96 3.17 -8.68
C ILE A 172 -13.98 2.04 -8.83
N PRO A 173 -13.99 1.33 -9.97
CA PRO A 173 -14.89 0.21 -10.20
C PRO A 173 -14.81 -0.84 -9.09
N GLY A 174 -15.97 -1.27 -8.59
CA GLY A 174 -16.05 -2.25 -7.50
C GLY A 174 -16.27 -1.66 -6.12
N THR A 175 -15.96 -0.36 -5.87
CA THR A 175 -16.13 0.26 -4.55
C THR A 175 -17.53 0.08 -3.98
N PHE A 176 -18.57 0.25 -4.79
CA PHE A 176 -19.97 0.10 -4.42
C PHE A 176 -20.68 -1.09 -5.06
N ALA A 177 -19.91 -2.07 -5.56
CA ALA A 177 -20.48 -3.29 -6.10
C ALA A 177 -21.36 -4.00 -5.04
N GLU A 178 -22.48 -4.58 -5.46
CA GLU A 178 -23.30 -5.37 -4.56
C GLU A 178 -22.53 -6.58 -4.01
N CYS A 179 -22.85 -6.96 -2.77
CA CYS A 179 -22.24 -8.13 -2.12
C CYS A 179 -22.42 -9.41 -2.97
N SER A 180 -23.56 -9.54 -3.66
CA SER A 180 -23.85 -10.66 -4.56
C SER A 180 -22.83 -10.83 -5.68
N GLU A 181 -22.26 -9.75 -6.22
CA GLU A 181 -21.19 -9.79 -7.23
C GLU A 181 -19.92 -10.43 -6.67
N LEU A 182 -19.51 -10.05 -5.45
CA LEU A 182 -18.34 -10.64 -4.80
C LEU A 182 -18.57 -12.11 -4.42
N VAL A 183 -19.79 -12.46 -4.01
CA VAL A 183 -20.17 -13.85 -3.71
C VAL A 183 -20.15 -14.72 -4.98
N GLU A 184 -20.63 -14.22 -6.13
CA GLU A 184 -20.54 -14.96 -7.40
C GLU A 184 -19.08 -15.23 -7.80
N ILE A 185 -18.20 -14.25 -7.60
CA ILE A 185 -16.76 -14.41 -7.83
C ILE A 185 -16.15 -15.40 -6.82
N ALA A 186 -16.49 -15.29 -5.53
CA ALA A 186 -15.99 -16.20 -4.50
C ALA A 186 -16.35 -17.67 -4.77
N LYS A 187 -17.51 -17.95 -5.38
CA LYS A 187 -17.93 -19.32 -5.78
C LYS A 187 -17.00 -19.98 -6.81
N VAL A 188 -16.27 -19.21 -7.59
CA VAL A 188 -15.30 -19.75 -8.55
C VAL A 188 -13.87 -19.73 -8.02
N VAL A 189 -13.57 -18.81 -7.08
CA VAL A 189 -12.24 -18.67 -6.44
C VAL A 189 -12.02 -19.74 -5.38
N GLY A 190 -12.97 -19.92 -4.45
CA GLY A 190 -12.85 -20.81 -3.30
C GLY A 190 -12.57 -22.26 -3.68
N PRO A 191 -13.38 -22.91 -4.55
CA PRO A 191 -13.16 -24.31 -4.95
C PRO A 191 -11.83 -24.58 -5.67
N ARG A 192 -11.10 -23.54 -6.06
CA ARG A 192 -9.78 -23.60 -6.70
C ARG A 192 -8.64 -23.23 -5.78
N ASP A 193 -8.88 -23.27 -4.46
CA ASP A 193 -7.91 -22.86 -3.45
C ASP A 193 -7.43 -21.41 -3.58
N GLY A 194 -8.17 -20.57 -4.32
CA GLY A 194 -7.83 -19.17 -4.54
C GLY A 194 -8.08 -18.28 -3.32
N LEU A 195 -7.44 -17.13 -3.34
CA LEU A 195 -7.50 -16.11 -2.29
C LEU A 195 -8.50 -15.01 -2.67
N MET A 196 -9.35 -14.60 -1.74
CA MET A 196 -10.22 -13.42 -1.84
C MET A 196 -9.60 -12.29 -1.00
N GLN A 197 -8.88 -11.37 -1.64
CA GLN A 197 -8.29 -10.22 -0.94
C GLN A 197 -9.28 -9.04 -0.95
N LEU A 198 -9.59 -8.51 0.24
CA LEU A 198 -10.56 -7.43 0.42
C LEU A 198 -9.93 -6.23 1.15
N VAL A 199 -10.18 -5.03 0.63
CA VAL A 199 -9.80 -3.77 1.27
C VAL A 199 -11.05 -2.94 1.54
N GLY A 200 -11.18 -2.39 2.74
CA GLY A 200 -12.29 -1.53 3.12
C GLY A 200 -13.67 -2.20 3.15
N ALA A 201 -13.73 -3.54 3.13
CA ALA A 201 -14.98 -4.28 3.21
C ALA A 201 -15.60 -4.16 4.61
N ASP A 202 -16.90 -3.97 4.67
CA ASP A 202 -17.66 -4.06 5.91
C ASP A 202 -17.82 -5.52 6.38
N ALA A 203 -18.25 -5.69 7.62
CA ALA A 203 -18.37 -7.02 8.25
C ALA A 203 -19.37 -7.93 7.55
N GLU A 204 -20.43 -7.38 6.94
CA GLU A 204 -21.45 -8.16 6.24
C GLU A 204 -20.90 -8.74 4.93
N VAL A 205 -20.24 -7.90 4.14
CA VAL A 205 -19.57 -8.33 2.90
C VAL A 205 -18.50 -9.36 3.20
N MET A 206 -17.66 -9.12 4.21
CA MET A 206 -16.59 -10.04 4.58
C MET A 206 -17.15 -11.40 5.03
N LYS A 207 -18.19 -11.39 5.86
CA LYS A 207 -18.88 -12.60 6.28
C LYS A 207 -19.46 -13.37 5.09
N SER A 208 -20.19 -12.70 4.21
CA SER A 208 -20.84 -13.34 3.06
C SER A 208 -19.84 -13.99 2.11
N VAL A 209 -18.69 -13.34 1.88
CA VAL A 209 -17.60 -13.90 1.07
C VAL A 209 -16.95 -15.09 1.79
N ALA A 210 -16.65 -14.96 3.09
CA ALA A 210 -16.01 -16.02 3.87
C ALA A 210 -16.88 -17.27 4.09
N GLU A 211 -18.19 -17.14 4.02
CA GLU A 211 -19.15 -18.26 4.11
C GLU A 211 -19.34 -19.00 2.77
N THR A 212 -18.78 -18.49 1.68
CA THR A 212 -18.78 -19.20 0.39
C THR A 212 -17.83 -20.40 0.45
N GLU A 213 -18.25 -21.51 -0.14
CA GLU A 213 -17.52 -22.78 -0.08
C GLU A 213 -16.05 -22.63 -0.55
N GLY A 214 -15.12 -23.08 0.27
CA GLY A 214 -13.68 -23.04 0.01
C GLY A 214 -13.05 -21.66 0.07
N SER A 215 -13.82 -20.60 0.38
CA SER A 215 -13.31 -19.23 0.42
C SER A 215 -12.23 -19.03 1.48
N ARG A 216 -11.15 -18.38 1.08
CA ARG A 216 -10.08 -17.90 1.96
C ARG A 216 -9.98 -16.39 1.79
N VAL A 217 -10.22 -15.67 2.86
CA VAL A 217 -10.23 -14.21 2.85
C VAL A 217 -8.92 -13.67 3.42
N LEU A 218 -8.27 -12.76 2.69
CA LEU A 218 -7.18 -11.93 3.18
C LEU A 218 -7.66 -10.48 3.19
N PHE A 219 -7.50 -9.77 4.31
CA PHE A 219 -7.91 -8.39 4.34
C PHE A 219 -6.99 -7.50 5.18
N SER A 220 -6.94 -6.21 4.82
CA SER A 220 -6.19 -5.20 5.58
C SER A 220 -6.86 -4.95 6.92
N TYR A 221 -6.12 -5.16 8.01
CA TYR A 221 -6.64 -5.08 9.37
C TYR A 221 -5.72 -4.25 10.26
N GLY A 222 -6.27 -3.64 11.29
CA GLY A 222 -5.49 -2.79 12.19
C GLY A 222 -6.25 -2.46 13.47
N CYS A 223 -5.59 -1.70 14.35
CA CYS A 223 -6.18 -1.15 15.57
C CYS A 223 -6.07 0.37 15.59
N SER A 224 -6.87 1.03 16.45
CA SER A 224 -6.90 2.49 16.53
C SER A 224 -5.65 3.12 17.15
N GLY A 225 -4.83 2.34 17.83
CA GLY A 225 -3.69 2.82 18.62
C GLY A 225 -4.05 3.35 20.01
N GLU A 226 -5.33 3.39 20.37
CA GLU A 226 -5.78 3.67 21.74
C GLU A 226 -5.48 2.48 22.66
N GLU A 227 -5.30 2.74 23.95
CA GLU A 227 -4.98 1.70 24.94
C GLU A 227 -5.99 0.57 24.93
N GLY A 228 -5.51 -0.66 24.80
CA GLY A 228 -6.30 -1.90 24.72
C GLY A 228 -6.96 -2.14 23.36
N SER A 229 -6.73 -1.30 22.35
CA SER A 229 -7.30 -1.51 21.01
C SER A 229 -6.68 -2.68 20.27
N GLY A 230 -5.40 -2.95 20.48
CA GLY A 230 -4.70 -4.09 19.88
C GLY A 230 -5.29 -5.43 20.32
N THR A 231 -5.41 -5.63 21.64
CA THR A 231 -6.04 -6.85 22.20
C THR A 231 -7.47 -7.03 21.73
N LYS A 232 -8.28 -5.96 21.71
CA LYS A 232 -9.68 -6.03 21.23
C LYS A 232 -9.76 -6.41 19.77
N ALA A 233 -8.88 -5.85 18.94
CA ALA A 233 -8.85 -6.17 17.51
C ALA A 233 -8.40 -7.62 17.28
N ALA A 234 -7.40 -8.12 18.01
CA ALA A 234 -6.99 -9.51 17.95
C ALA A 234 -8.15 -10.46 18.29
N MET A 235 -8.83 -10.23 19.40
CA MET A 235 -10.00 -11.03 19.82
C MET A 235 -11.12 -10.99 18.77
N HIS A 236 -11.39 -9.82 18.19
CA HIS A 236 -12.42 -9.69 17.15
C HIS A 236 -12.06 -10.46 15.88
N LEU A 237 -10.78 -10.45 15.45
CA LEU A 237 -10.32 -11.25 14.32
C LEU A 237 -10.49 -12.76 14.59
N ASP A 238 -10.18 -13.20 15.80
CA ASP A 238 -10.38 -14.60 16.20
C ASP A 238 -11.86 -14.98 16.24
N GLU A 239 -12.74 -14.08 16.71
CA GLU A 239 -14.20 -14.26 16.67
C GLU A 239 -14.73 -14.38 15.23
N MET A 240 -14.19 -13.58 14.28
CA MET A 240 -14.58 -13.69 12.87
C MET A 240 -14.26 -15.06 12.26
N ASN A 241 -13.26 -15.76 12.78
CA ASN A 241 -12.88 -17.11 12.36
C ASN A 241 -13.67 -18.23 13.03
N THR A 242 -14.59 -17.90 13.92
CA THR A 242 -15.52 -18.91 14.47
C THR A 242 -16.43 -19.47 13.36
N GLU A 243 -17.04 -20.61 13.61
CA GLU A 243 -17.97 -21.26 12.65
C GLU A 243 -17.31 -21.74 11.33
N GLY A 244 -15.98 -21.95 11.34
CA GLY A 244 -15.25 -22.55 10.22
C GLY A 244 -14.90 -21.59 9.08
N ARG A 245 -15.02 -20.29 9.29
CA ARG A 245 -14.52 -19.28 8.32
C ARG A 245 -13.00 -19.30 8.30
N ASN A 246 -12.44 -18.94 7.14
CA ASN A 246 -10.99 -18.80 6.93
C ASN A 246 -10.68 -17.36 6.56
N ILE A 247 -10.46 -16.53 7.58
CA ILE A 247 -10.21 -15.09 7.44
C ILE A 247 -8.84 -14.78 8.05
N THR A 248 -7.91 -14.30 7.23
CA THR A 248 -6.59 -13.85 7.65
C THR A 248 -6.50 -12.33 7.53
N GLY A 249 -6.16 -11.67 8.61
CA GLY A 249 -5.81 -10.25 8.61
C GLY A 249 -4.34 -10.04 8.21
N THR A 250 -4.06 -8.92 7.55
CA THR A 250 -2.70 -8.42 7.38
C THR A 250 -2.60 -7.00 7.90
N SER A 251 -1.51 -6.66 8.55
CA SER A 251 -1.33 -5.36 9.19
C SER A 251 0.06 -4.80 8.98
N HIS A 252 0.15 -3.47 8.98
CA HIS A 252 1.43 -2.77 9.07
C HIS A 252 2.18 -3.20 10.33
N THR A 253 3.49 -3.34 10.23
CA THR A 253 4.32 -3.75 11.36
C THR A 253 4.70 -2.59 12.28
N ARG A 254 4.60 -1.36 11.79
CA ARG A 254 4.94 -0.12 12.48
C ARG A 254 4.10 1.05 12.00
N GLY A 255 4.23 2.21 12.63
CA GLY A 255 3.52 3.41 12.22
C GLY A 255 3.85 3.82 10.79
N SER A 256 2.88 3.79 9.93
CA SER A 256 2.98 4.16 8.51
C SER A 256 1.99 5.26 8.13
N GLY A 257 2.26 5.93 7.03
CA GLY A 257 1.48 7.04 6.54
C GLY A 257 2.30 7.95 5.63
N TYR A 258 2.07 9.25 5.66
CA TYR A 258 2.81 10.20 4.82
C TYR A 258 4.17 10.53 5.37
N MET A 259 5.22 10.34 4.57
CA MET A 259 6.51 10.98 4.81
C MET A 259 6.61 12.28 4.04
N PHE A 260 7.07 13.31 4.70
CA PHE A 260 7.31 14.60 4.09
C PHE A 260 8.56 15.27 4.67
N GLY A 261 9.07 16.23 3.94
CA GLY A 261 10.29 16.95 4.26
C GLY A 261 10.86 17.61 3.03
N LEU A 262 12.06 18.18 3.13
CA LEU A 262 12.63 18.94 2.03
C LEU A 262 12.96 18.07 0.80
N GLN A 263 13.21 16.79 1.00
CA GLN A 263 13.50 15.81 -0.05
C GLN A 263 12.24 15.21 -0.69
N ALA A 264 11.11 15.31 0.01
CA ALA A 264 9.84 14.69 -0.38
C ALA A 264 8.75 15.75 -0.61
N GLY A 265 7.49 15.38 -0.51
CA GLY A 265 6.38 16.30 -0.54
C GLY A 265 6.37 17.28 0.64
N LEU A 266 5.70 18.40 0.48
CA LEU A 266 5.50 19.41 1.52
C LEU A 266 3.98 19.68 1.63
N PRO A 267 3.30 19.16 2.66
CA PRO A 267 1.83 19.22 2.78
C PRO A 267 1.32 20.56 3.33
N ILE A 268 2.07 21.64 3.13
CA ILE A 268 1.76 22.99 3.61
C ILE A 268 1.42 23.84 2.40
N GLN A 269 0.30 24.53 2.41
CA GLN A 269 -0.20 25.37 1.32
C GLN A 269 0.17 26.83 1.52
N GLY A 270 0.39 27.54 0.42
CA GLY A 270 0.67 28.96 0.38
C GLY A 270 1.59 29.34 -0.79
N PRO A 271 1.52 30.57 -1.29
CA PRO A 271 2.32 31.02 -2.44
C PRO A 271 3.83 30.82 -2.26
N THR A 272 4.36 31.09 -1.06
CA THR A 272 5.79 30.91 -0.77
C THR A 272 6.15 29.43 -0.67
N TRP A 273 5.23 28.59 -0.13
CA TRP A 273 5.39 27.13 -0.12
C TRP A 273 5.33 26.53 -1.51
N ASP A 274 4.51 27.08 -2.43
CA ASP A 274 4.49 26.69 -3.85
C ASP A 274 5.81 26.99 -4.53
N ILE A 275 6.35 28.19 -4.36
CA ILE A 275 7.68 28.57 -4.86
C ILE A 275 8.77 27.64 -4.28
N LEU A 276 8.65 27.22 -3.03
CA LEU A 276 9.60 26.26 -2.43
C LEU A 276 9.51 24.88 -3.11
N ARG A 277 8.29 24.39 -3.35
CA ARG A 277 8.06 23.09 -4.02
C ARG A 277 8.65 22.97 -5.42
N GLU A 278 8.63 24.07 -6.18
CA GLU A 278 9.17 24.11 -7.54
C GLU A 278 10.72 24.04 -7.63
N LYS A 279 11.40 24.23 -6.49
CA LYS A 279 12.87 24.19 -6.46
C LYS A 279 13.36 22.74 -6.30
N ASP A 280 14.56 22.47 -6.84
CA ASP A 280 15.33 21.28 -6.50
C ASP A 280 15.78 21.29 -5.04
N PHE A 281 16.34 20.20 -4.56
CA PHE A 281 16.73 20.05 -3.15
C PHE A 281 17.68 21.14 -2.67
N ASP A 282 18.72 21.45 -3.45
CA ASP A 282 19.70 22.47 -3.08
C ASP A 282 19.07 23.87 -3.07
N GLY A 283 18.21 24.15 -4.02
CA GLY A 283 17.42 25.37 -4.08
C GLY A 283 16.45 25.50 -2.90
N ARG A 284 15.79 24.42 -2.48
CA ARG A 284 14.94 24.38 -1.29
C ARG A 284 15.74 24.65 -0.01
N LEU A 285 16.88 23.96 0.14
CA LEU A 285 17.76 24.12 1.29
C LEU A 285 18.30 25.55 1.38
N LYS A 286 18.70 26.13 0.27
CA LYS A 286 19.13 27.54 0.21
C LYS A 286 17.99 28.50 0.59
N ALA A 287 16.79 28.27 0.07
CA ALA A 287 15.63 29.13 0.31
C ALA A 287 15.21 29.13 1.79
N ILE A 288 15.17 27.99 2.46
CA ILE A 288 14.81 27.95 3.91
C ILE A 288 15.88 28.60 4.80
N ASN A 289 17.12 28.73 4.34
CA ASN A 289 18.20 29.43 5.05
C ASN A 289 18.21 30.94 4.76
N ASP A 290 17.43 31.44 3.80
CA ASP A 290 17.17 32.86 3.65
C ASP A 290 16.16 33.32 4.70
N GLU A 291 16.53 34.31 5.51
CA GLU A 291 15.73 34.74 6.66
C GLU A 291 14.37 35.30 6.22
N THR A 292 14.36 36.17 5.19
CA THR A 292 13.12 36.77 4.69
C THR A 292 12.18 35.73 4.08
N PHE A 293 12.72 34.78 3.32
CA PHE A 293 11.95 33.70 2.73
C PHE A 293 11.38 32.79 3.82
N CYS A 294 12.18 32.47 4.84
CA CYS A 294 11.77 31.66 5.99
C CYS A 294 10.63 32.31 6.80
N GLU A 295 10.74 33.64 7.04
CA GLU A 295 9.68 34.41 7.71
C GLU A 295 8.36 34.37 6.94
N ALA A 296 8.40 34.45 5.61
CA ALA A 296 7.23 34.36 4.75
C ALA A 296 6.59 32.96 4.83
N LEU A 297 7.39 31.88 4.81
CA LEU A 297 6.90 30.51 5.01
C LEU A 297 6.17 30.34 6.34
N VAL A 298 6.75 30.88 7.41
CA VAL A 298 6.15 30.82 8.76
C VAL A 298 4.86 31.64 8.82
N ALA A 299 4.85 32.83 8.23
CA ALA A 299 3.65 33.68 8.19
C ALA A 299 2.48 32.99 7.47
N GLU A 300 2.74 32.41 6.31
CA GLU A 300 1.72 31.65 5.55
C GLU A 300 1.25 30.40 6.33
N ALA A 301 2.16 29.69 7.00
CA ALA A 301 1.82 28.51 7.80
C ALA A 301 0.97 28.82 9.04
N ARG A 302 0.90 30.08 9.48
CA ARG A 302 0.01 30.54 10.55
C ARG A 302 -1.43 30.78 10.09
N GLU A 303 -1.65 30.86 8.79
CA GLU A 303 -2.99 31.03 8.24
C GLU A 303 -3.86 29.79 8.48
N PRO A 304 -5.14 29.94 8.81
CA PRO A 304 -6.06 28.81 8.93
C PRO A 304 -6.10 27.97 7.64
N LYS A 305 -6.02 26.67 7.79
CA LYS A 305 -6.02 25.69 6.66
C LYS A 305 -4.77 25.65 5.79
N SER A 306 -3.69 26.33 6.15
CA SER A 306 -2.40 26.20 5.48
C SER A 306 -1.83 24.77 5.52
N CYS A 307 -2.19 24.02 6.55
CA CYS A 307 -1.83 22.60 6.70
C CYS A 307 -3.08 21.78 7.06
N GLN A 308 -3.40 20.79 6.24
CA GLN A 308 -4.60 19.98 6.43
C GLN A 308 -4.32 18.64 7.16
N ILE A 309 -3.04 18.30 7.37
CA ILE A 309 -2.67 17.10 8.11
C ILE A 309 -2.78 17.32 9.62
N PRO A 310 -3.16 16.29 10.38
CA PRO A 310 -3.28 16.37 11.84
C PRO A 310 -1.90 16.40 12.49
N LEU A 311 -1.36 17.59 12.76
CA LEU A 311 0.00 17.81 13.26
C LEU A 311 0.32 17.07 14.56
N GLN A 312 -0.70 16.75 15.37
CA GLN A 312 -0.58 15.91 16.57
C GLN A 312 -0.26 14.43 16.25
N LYS A 313 -0.34 14.03 14.99
CA LYS A 313 0.07 12.70 14.49
C LYS A 313 1.35 12.75 13.65
N VAL A 314 2.04 13.88 13.64
CA VAL A 314 3.29 14.06 12.89
C VAL A 314 4.47 13.90 13.83
N TYR A 315 5.39 13.02 13.46
CA TYR A 315 6.59 12.69 14.23
C TYR A 315 7.84 12.96 13.40
N PHE A 316 8.84 13.57 14.02
CA PHE A 316 10.14 13.74 13.39
C PHE A 316 10.95 12.45 13.52
N LEU A 317 11.53 11.98 12.42
CA LEU A 317 12.26 10.69 12.38
C LEU A 317 13.73 10.82 12.81
N GLY A 318 14.14 11.96 13.38
CA GLY A 318 15.47 12.17 13.90
C GLY A 318 16.45 12.83 12.94
N LEU A 319 17.66 13.08 13.44
CA LEU A 319 18.76 13.73 12.72
C LEU A 319 19.78 12.73 12.19
N GLU A 320 19.68 11.48 12.62
CA GLU A 320 20.64 10.43 12.31
C GLU A 320 20.29 9.71 11.01
N ASP A 321 21.23 8.95 10.46
CA ASP A 321 21.03 8.17 9.23
C ASP A 321 20.01 7.03 9.41
N THR A 322 19.75 6.62 10.66
CA THR A 322 18.73 5.63 11.00
C THR A 322 17.47 6.33 11.51
N PRO A 323 16.33 6.19 10.83
CA PRO A 323 15.08 6.81 11.26
C PRO A 323 14.61 6.31 12.64
N ASP A 324 14.25 7.23 13.53
CA ASP A 324 13.63 6.92 14.83
C ASP A 324 12.13 6.66 14.66
N HIS A 325 11.76 5.41 14.45
CA HIS A 325 10.36 4.99 14.38
C HIS A 325 9.67 4.94 15.75
N ASN A 326 10.43 5.03 16.87
CA ASN A 326 9.92 4.97 18.24
C ASN A 326 9.70 6.36 18.84
N SER A 327 9.95 7.44 18.09
CA SER A 327 9.72 8.80 18.58
C SER A 327 8.32 8.92 19.20
N SER A 328 8.27 9.32 20.47
CA SER A 328 7.04 9.48 21.24
C SER A 328 6.50 10.91 21.23
N GLN A 329 7.33 11.90 20.84
CA GLN A 329 6.94 13.30 20.79
C GLN A 329 6.52 13.70 19.38
N ASN A 330 5.27 14.12 19.22
CA ASN A 330 4.79 14.67 17.96
C ASN A 330 5.25 16.11 17.74
N LEU A 331 5.06 16.64 16.52
CA LEU A 331 5.51 17.98 16.14
C LEU A 331 4.92 19.08 17.03
N ILE A 332 3.68 18.95 17.48
CA ILE A 332 3.04 19.92 18.38
C ILE A 332 3.68 19.91 19.76
N GLU A 333 4.04 18.75 20.30
CA GLU A 333 4.73 18.63 21.59
C GLU A 333 6.13 19.19 21.52
N LEU A 334 6.88 18.89 20.45
CA LEU A 334 8.20 19.49 20.19
C LEU A 334 8.12 21.01 20.10
N SER A 335 7.11 21.54 19.42
CA SER A 335 6.91 22.98 19.26
C SER A 335 6.60 23.66 20.60
N LYS A 336 5.73 23.08 21.42
CA LYS A 336 5.42 23.57 22.76
C LYS A 336 6.65 23.57 23.64
N SER A 337 7.46 22.53 23.60
CA SER A 337 8.70 22.44 24.40
C SER A 337 9.72 23.51 24.01
N ALA A 338 9.75 23.89 22.73
CA ALA A 338 10.62 24.94 22.21
C ALA A 338 10.02 26.36 22.33
N SER A 339 8.74 26.48 22.71
CA SER A 339 7.98 27.75 22.68
C SER A 339 7.92 28.37 21.28
N GLU A 340 7.82 27.52 20.26
CA GLU A 340 7.78 27.86 18.84
C GLU A 340 6.39 27.55 18.22
N HIS A 341 6.08 28.19 17.09
CA HIS A 341 5.02 27.72 16.24
C HIS A 341 5.47 26.41 15.56
N TRP A 342 4.54 25.51 15.23
CA TRP A 342 4.89 24.22 14.63
C TRP A 342 5.72 24.35 13.33
N SER A 343 5.48 25.39 12.54
CA SER A 343 6.24 25.63 11.30
C SER A 343 7.67 26.13 11.57
N GLU A 344 7.87 26.86 12.65
CA GLU A 344 9.21 27.28 13.09
C GLU A 344 10.00 26.03 13.53
N THR A 345 9.39 25.16 14.33
CA THR A 345 10.00 23.87 14.71
C THR A 345 10.29 22.99 13.51
N PHE A 346 9.33 22.87 12.57
CA PHE A 346 9.53 22.13 11.32
C PHE A 346 10.73 22.64 10.54
N LEU A 347 10.81 23.95 10.29
CA LEU A 347 11.91 24.56 9.55
C LEU A 347 13.24 24.47 10.29
N ARG A 348 13.25 24.62 11.62
CA ARG A 348 14.46 24.45 12.44
C ARG A 348 15.01 23.04 12.34
N LEU A 349 14.18 22.01 12.60
CA LEU A 349 14.59 20.61 12.48
C LEU A 349 15.05 20.26 11.07
N THR A 350 14.40 20.83 10.05
CA THR A 350 14.80 20.68 8.66
C THR A 350 16.17 21.31 8.38
N LYS A 351 16.46 22.50 8.94
CA LYS A 351 17.78 23.14 8.85
C LYS A 351 18.85 22.34 9.60
N ASP A 352 18.56 21.92 10.83
CA ASP A 352 19.47 21.14 11.69
C ASP A 352 19.90 19.83 11.02
N SER A 353 18.99 19.22 10.28
CA SER A 353 19.24 18.00 9.47
C SER A 353 19.84 18.29 8.07
N GLN A 354 20.18 19.55 7.77
CA GLN A 354 20.62 19.96 6.44
C GLN A 354 19.64 19.54 5.31
N GLY A 355 18.34 19.62 5.60
CA GLY A 355 17.26 19.27 4.70
C GLY A 355 16.96 17.78 4.58
N ARG A 356 17.71 16.92 5.24
CA ARG A 356 17.57 15.44 5.13
C ARG A 356 16.56 14.87 6.12
N GLY A 357 16.20 15.60 7.17
CA GLY A 357 15.24 15.16 8.16
C GLY A 357 13.85 14.95 7.55
N LEU A 358 13.25 13.82 7.90
CA LEU A 358 11.91 13.45 7.46
C LEU A 358 10.93 13.48 8.61
N PHE A 359 9.70 13.82 8.28
CA PHE A 359 8.56 13.80 9.18
C PHE A 359 7.59 12.75 8.72
N ASN A 360 7.04 11.97 9.64
CA ASN A 360 6.04 10.96 9.39
C ASN A 360 4.70 11.38 9.98
N TRP A 361 3.71 11.64 9.13
CA TRP A 361 2.32 11.66 9.57
C TRP A 361 1.81 10.22 9.69
N ARG A 362 1.80 9.69 10.91
CA ARG A 362 1.32 8.34 11.19
C ARG A 362 -0.20 8.26 11.03
N MET A 363 -0.65 7.71 9.94
CA MET A 363 -2.07 7.45 9.66
C MET A 363 -2.52 6.14 10.27
N PHE A 364 -1.68 5.11 10.13
CA PHE A 364 -1.94 3.74 10.55
C PHE A 364 -0.93 3.31 11.62
N SER A 365 -1.34 2.35 12.47
CA SER A 365 -0.46 1.70 13.47
C SER A 365 0.31 2.70 14.34
N THR A 366 -0.40 3.68 14.87
CA THR A 366 0.20 4.83 15.57
C THR A 366 0.89 4.48 16.88
N ASN A 367 0.62 3.29 17.45
CA ASN A 367 1.14 2.83 18.74
C ASN A 367 1.71 1.40 18.59
N LEU A 368 3.03 1.28 18.70
CA LEU A 368 3.74 0.00 18.52
C LEU A 368 3.33 -1.07 19.56
N LYS A 369 3.02 -0.66 20.80
CA LYS A 369 2.55 -1.62 21.81
C LYS A 369 1.21 -2.24 21.39
N GLU A 370 0.26 -1.40 21.00
CA GLU A 370 -1.05 -1.88 20.54
C GLU A 370 -0.93 -2.71 19.26
N GLN A 371 0.02 -2.35 18.39
CA GLN A 371 0.33 -3.15 17.21
C GLN A 371 0.90 -4.52 17.58
N GLY A 372 1.80 -4.59 18.58
CA GLY A 372 2.29 -5.85 19.12
C GLY A 372 1.19 -6.69 19.76
N ASP A 373 0.28 -6.06 20.51
CA ASP A 373 -0.88 -6.74 21.12
C ASP A 373 -1.84 -7.27 20.04
N LEU A 374 -2.01 -6.57 18.90
CA LEU A 374 -2.78 -7.03 17.77
C LEU A 374 -2.19 -8.30 17.14
N PHE A 375 -0.85 -8.40 17.03
CA PHE A 375 -0.16 -9.59 16.51
C PHE A 375 -0.24 -10.80 17.44
N SER A 376 -0.96 -10.74 18.56
CA SER A 376 -1.27 -11.91 19.41
C SER A 376 -2.29 -12.86 18.77
N SER A 377 -3.06 -12.42 17.77
CA SER A 377 -3.96 -13.30 17.01
C SER A 377 -3.18 -14.20 16.07
N GLU A 378 -3.48 -15.50 16.08
CA GLU A 378 -2.94 -16.47 15.13
C GLU A 378 -3.49 -16.30 13.70
N ASN A 379 -4.56 -15.50 13.54
CA ASN A 379 -5.21 -15.20 12.28
C ASN A 379 -4.68 -13.89 11.66
N LEU A 380 -3.65 -13.27 12.24
CA LEU A 380 -3.02 -12.07 11.71
C LEU A 380 -1.58 -12.36 11.28
N ILE A 381 -1.22 -11.86 10.10
CA ILE A 381 0.16 -11.94 9.60
C ILE A 381 0.73 -10.55 9.35
N PRO A 382 2.04 -10.36 9.60
CA PRO A 382 2.70 -9.11 9.25
C PRO A 382 2.84 -8.97 7.74
N GLY A 383 2.79 -7.74 7.25
CA GLY A 383 2.89 -7.42 5.83
C GLY A 383 2.36 -6.02 5.57
N LEU A 384 1.67 -5.84 4.45
CA LEU A 384 1.06 -4.58 4.06
C LEU A 384 2.08 -3.45 3.96
N GLY A 385 3.20 -3.76 3.25
CA GLY A 385 4.26 -2.80 2.99
C GLY A 385 3.89 -1.78 1.92
N ASP A 386 2.89 -2.04 1.11
CA ASP A 386 2.43 -1.22 -0.03
C ASP A 386 3.54 -0.83 -1.00
N VAL A 387 4.57 -1.66 -1.11
CA VAL A 387 5.73 -1.35 -1.97
C VAL A 387 5.33 -1.32 -3.43
N GLY A 388 5.88 -0.36 -4.16
CA GLY A 388 5.50 -0.05 -5.55
C GLY A 388 4.46 1.05 -5.65
N ALA A 389 3.67 1.27 -4.59
CA ALA A 389 2.68 2.33 -4.48
C ALA A 389 3.20 3.56 -3.74
N HIS A 390 2.37 4.60 -3.74
CA HIS A 390 2.52 5.78 -2.87
C HIS A 390 3.91 6.42 -2.94
N VAL A 391 4.40 6.67 -4.14
CA VAL A 391 5.78 7.09 -4.42
C VAL A 391 6.18 8.39 -3.71
N SER A 392 5.22 9.26 -3.43
CA SER A 392 5.42 10.48 -2.64
C SER A 392 5.09 10.32 -1.16
N GLN A 393 4.66 9.12 -0.73
CA GLN A 393 4.22 8.80 0.62
C GLN A 393 5.12 7.73 1.24
N ILE A 394 4.59 6.90 2.13
CA ILE A 394 5.35 5.77 2.69
C ILE A 394 4.97 4.46 2.03
N MET A 395 6.03 3.78 1.62
CA MET A 395 6.06 2.34 1.43
C MET A 395 6.87 1.73 2.57
N ASP A 396 6.34 0.73 3.26
CA ASP A 396 7.11 0.01 4.29
C ASP A 396 7.82 -1.22 3.72
N GLY A 397 8.69 -0.99 2.72
CA GLY A 397 9.50 -2.07 2.13
C GLY A 397 10.45 -2.76 3.11
N GLY A 398 10.71 -2.12 4.25
CA GLY A 398 11.56 -2.66 5.31
C GLY A 398 10.81 -3.45 6.39
N TRP A 399 9.52 -3.72 6.24
CA TRP A 399 8.71 -4.37 7.27
C TRP A 399 9.28 -5.71 7.76
N ALA A 400 9.84 -6.51 6.85
CA ALA A 400 10.41 -7.81 7.18
C ALA A 400 11.64 -7.68 8.10
N SER A 401 12.52 -6.71 7.82
CA SER A 401 13.66 -6.41 8.70
C SER A 401 13.19 -5.84 10.04
N PHE A 402 12.16 -4.99 10.04
CA PHE A 402 11.63 -4.39 11.25
C PHE A 402 11.05 -5.43 12.19
N ILE A 403 10.20 -6.34 11.73
CA ILE A 403 9.55 -7.37 12.56
C ILE A 403 10.56 -8.36 13.18
N LEU A 404 11.73 -8.52 12.57
CA LEU A 404 12.80 -9.35 13.13
C LEU A 404 13.60 -8.64 14.25
N SER A 405 13.58 -7.31 14.28
CA SER A 405 14.41 -6.52 15.20
C SER A 405 13.61 -5.92 16.36
N HIS A 406 12.28 -5.94 16.30
CA HIS A 406 11.38 -5.33 17.28
C HIS A 406 10.29 -6.29 17.74
#